data_d29b1e84ac4b0b6477bc2f1a03ee78ae
#
_entry.id   d29b1e84ac4b0b6477bc2f1a03ee78ae
#
_cell.length_a   1.000
_cell.length_b   1.000
_cell.length_c   1.000
_cell.angle_alpha   90.00
_cell.angle_beta   90.00
_cell.angle_gamma   90.00
#
_symmetry.space_group_name_H-M   'P 1'
#
loop_
_entity.id
_entity.type
_entity.pdbx_description
1 polymer ?
#
loop_
_entity_poly.entity_id
_entity_poly.type
_entity_poly.pdbx_seq_one_letter_code
_entity_poly.pdbx_strand_id
1 'polypeptide(L)'
;MDSNILKGHSNDKLNGGLSDESNNIQNDGIRHTDYIYMINGNTMIISMNSELDHHLADEMRMIIDEVIDNRGVCDIIFDFCKINFMDSSGIGLIMGRYKKIRDKGKIYIVGANQSVQRILLIS
;
A
#
# COMPACT_ATOMS: atom_id res chain seq x y z
N MET A 1 -18.15 2.56 12.93
CA MET A 1 -17.07 2.05 12.21
C MET A 1 -16.43 3.05 11.32
N ASP A 2 -15.24 3.24 11.47
CA ASP A 2 -14.64 4.25 10.75
C ASP A 2 -13.76 3.79 9.67
N SER A 3 -14.08 2.77 9.01
CA SER A 3 -13.29 2.32 7.90
C SER A 3 -13.46 3.26 6.75
N ASN A 4 -12.36 3.72 6.21
CA ASN A 4 -12.37 4.49 5.00
C ASN A 4 -11.67 3.68 3.96
N ILE A 5 -12.33 3.42 2.87
CA ILE A 5 -11.73 2.71 1.76
C ILE A 5 -11.35 3.74 0.72
N LEU A 6 -10.06 3.82 0.44
CA LEU A 6 -9.56 4.75 -0.54
C LEU A 6 -8.87 3.97 -1.63
N LYS A 7 -9.12 4.32 -2.86
CA LYS A 7 -8.42 3.69 -3.94
C LYS A 7 -7.06 4.30 -4.09
N GLY A 8 -6.16 3.52 -4.58
CA GLY A 8 -4.78 3.85 -4.58
C GLY A 8 -4.40 5.08 -5.28
N HIS A 9 -4.98 6.16 -4.95
CA HIS A 9 -4.57 7.43 -5.43
C HIS A 9 -5.43 8.41 -4.77
N SER A 10 -5.08 9.26 -4.25
CA SER A 10 -5.98 10.13 -3.54
C SER A 10 -6.56 11.28 -4.24
N ASN A 11 -6.58 11.39 -4.35
CA ASN A 11 -7.31 12.01 -4.49
C ASN A 11 -7.84 12.57 -4.57
N ASP A 12 -7.91 12.93 -4.60
CA ASP A 12 -8.52 13.28 -4.73
C ASP A 12 -8.75 13.95 -4.42
N LYS A 13 -8.53 14.59 -4.37
CA LYS A 13 -8.80 15.04 -4.29
C LYS A 13 -9.33 15.42 -4.32
N LEU A 14 -9.31 15.74 -4.42
CA LEU A 14 -9.90 15.89 -4.78
C LEU A 14 -10.16 16.12 -5.15
N ASN A 15 -10.10 16.68 -5.32
CA ASN A 15 -10.51 16.80 -6.05
C ASN A 15 -10.71 16.84 -6.61
N GLY A 16 -10.54 17.42 -6.63
CA GLY A 16 -10.91 17.44 -7.53
C GLY A 16 -10.77 17.25 -8.17
N GLY A 17 -10.71 17.67 -8.23
CA GLY A 17 -10.84 17.41 -9.19
C GLY A 17 -10.59 17.07 -9.81
N LEU A 18 -10.64 17.36 -9.81
CA LEU A 18 -10.63 16.90 -10.67
C LEU A 18 -10.47 16.56 -11.26
N SER A 19 -10.34 16.98 -11.17
CA SER A 19 -10.42 16.50 -11.96
C SER A 19 -10.09 16.01 -12.41
N ASP A 20 -10.11 16.33 -12.26
CA ASP A 20 -10.03 15.69 -12.81
C ASP A 20 -9.63 15.06 -13.02
N GLU A 21 -9.64 15.28 -12.76
CA GLU A 21 -9.49 14.57 -13.12
C GLU A 21 -9.17 13.89 -13.53
N SER A 22 -9.17 14.20 -13.46
CA SER A 22 -9.12 13.46 -14.03
C SER A 22 -8.57 12.96 -14.62
N ASN A 23 -8.49 13.40 -14.62
CA ASN A 23 -8.21 12.83 -15.33
C ASN A 23 -7.36 12.35 -15.62
N ASN A 24 -7.14 12.58 -15.14
CA ASN A 24 -6.53 11.96 -15.56
C ASN A 24 -5.92 11.22 -15.59
N ILE A 25 -5.90 10.96 -15.30
CA ILE A 25 -5.45 10.16 -15.45
C ILE A 25 -5.14 9.52 -16.05
N GLN A 26 -5.15 9.49 -15.96
CA GLN A 26 -5.16 8.87 -16.69
C GLN A 26 -4.20 8.14 -17.38
N ASN A 27 -3.60 8.06 -17.81
CA ASN A 27 -2.74 7.42 -18.56
C ASN A 27 -1.41 7.36 -18.10
N ASP A 28 -1.13 7.63 -16.98
CA ASP A 28 0.14 7.67 -16.41
C ASP A 28 0.65 6.34 -16.01
N GLY A 29 -0.02 5.28 -16.21
CA GLY A 29 0.46 3.99 -15.88
C GLY A 29 0.14 3.52 -14.48
N ILE A 30 -0.17 4.42 -13.60
CA ILE A 30 -0.56 4.05 -12.24
C ILE A 30 -2.06 4.10 -12.17
N ARG A 31 -2.66 3.01 -11.74
CA ARG A 31 -4.08 2.95 -11.72
C ARG A 31 -4.62 2.89 -10.34
N HIS A 32 -5.80 3.43 -10.14
CA HIS A 32 -6.47 3.33 -8.86
C HIS A 32 -6.73 1.89 -8.49
N THR A 33 -6.70 1.00 -9.48
CA THR A 33 -7.00 -0.39 -9.21
C THR A 33 -5.78 -1.22 -8.85
N ASP A 34 -4.60 -0.62 -8.83
CA ASP A 34 -3.40 -1.36 -8.46
C ASP A 34 -3.40 -1.77 -7.00
N TYR A 35 -4.05 -1.02 -6.16
CA TYR A 35 -4.19 -1.36 -4.75
C TYR A 35 -5.36 -0.59 -4.16
N ILE A 36 -5.81 -1.09 -3.03
CA ILE A 36 -6.87 -0.44 -2.25
C ILE A 36 -6.42 -0.47 -0.81
N TYR A 37 -6.65 0.60 -0.07
CA TYR A 37 -6.37 0.52 1.34
C TYR A 37 -7.54 1.05 2.15
N MET A 38 -7.56 0.64 3.41
CA MET A 38 -8.60 1.04 4.33
C MET A 38 -7.93 1.26 5.69
N ILE A 39 -8.42 2.23 6.43
CA ILE A 39 -7.93 2.50 7.76
C ILE A 39 -9.05 2.25 8.74
N ASN A 40 -8.76 1.43 9.74
CA ASN A 40 -9.73 1.09 10.76
C ASN A 40 -9.04 1.28 12.10
N GLY A 41 -9.40 2.35 12.79
CA GLY A 41 -8.73 2.70 14.03
C GLY A 41 -7.29 3.09 13.74
N ASN A 42 -6.35 2.37 14.34
CA ASN A 42 -4.95 2.62 14.09
C ASN A 42 -4.30 1.55 13.22
N THR A 43 -5.10 0.82 12.47
CA THR A 43 -4.61 -0.24 11.58
C THR A 43 -4.90 0.14 10.14
N MET A 44 -3.88 0.03 9.30
CA MET A 44 -4.04 0.21 7.86
C MET A 44 -4.00 -1.16 7.19
N ILE A 45 -5.00 -1.45 6.39
CA ILE A 45 -5.06 -2.69 5.62
C ILE A 45 -4.90 -2.31 4.16
N ILE A 46 -3.90 -2.86 3.49
CA ILE A 46 -3.64 -2.51 2.12
C ILE A 46 -3.61 -3.77 1.27
N SER A 47 -4.48 -3.83 0.28
CA SER A 47 -4.64 -4.99 -0.59
C SER A 47 -4.07 -4.67 -1.95
N MET A 48 -3.19 -5.53 -2.44
CA MET A 48 -2.54 -5.34 -3.72
C MET A 48 -3.35 -6.03 -4.80
N ASN A 49 -3.57 -5.34 -5.89
CA ASN A 49 -4.27 -5.91 -7.03
C ASN A 49 -3.36 -6.10 -8.24
N SER A 50 -2.13 -5.66 -8.14
CA SER A 50 -1.16 -5.76 -9.24
C SER A 50 0.17 -6.20 -8.68
N GLU A 51 1.02 -6.67 -9.56
CA GLU A 51 2.36 -7.07 -9.17
C GLU A 51 3.11 -5.88 -8.58
N LEU A 52 3.88 -6.13 -7.57
CA LEU A 52 4.56 -5.07 -6.84
C LEU A 52 5.96 -4.87 -7.42
N ASP A 53 6.08 -3.91 -8.33
CA ASP A 53 7.36 -3.54 -8.90
C ASP A 53 7.84 -2.25 -8.24
N HIS A 54 8.98 -1.74 -8.70
CA HIS A 54 9.57 -0.59 -8.01
C HIS A 54 8.77 0.69 -8.21
N HIS A 55 8.05 0.83 -9.31
CA HIS A 55 7.20 2.02 -9.50
C HIS A 55 6.06 2.03 -8.49
N LEU A 56 5.39 0.90 -8.38
CA LEU A 56 4.28 0.81 -7.45
C LEU A 56 4.78 0.89 -6.02
N ALA A 57 5.94 0.28 -5.74
CA ALA A 57 6.50 0.34 -4.39
C ALA A 57 6.82 1.77 -3.99
N ASP A 58 7.37 2.58 -4.91
CA ASP A 58 7.66 3.97 -4.61
C ASP A 58 6.41 4.75 -4.29
N GLU A 59 5.37 4.56 -5.07
CA GLU A 59 4.12 5.26 -4.82
C GLU A 59 3.53 4.84 -3.49
N MET A 60 3.52 3.55 -3.22
CA MET A 60 2.96 3.04 -1.98
C MET A 60 3.74 3.50 -0.77
N ARG A 61 5.07 3.61 -0.91
CA ARG A 61 5.88 4.10 0.19
C ARG A 61 5.44 5.49 0.60
N MET A 62 5.22 6.36 -0.37
CA MET A 62 4.81 7.72 -0.07
C MET A 62 3.44 7.76 0.60
N ILE A 63 2.51 6.99 0.08
CA ILE A 63 1.16 6.97 0.62
C ILE A 63 1.12 6.39 2.02
N ILE A 64 1.81 5.27 2.22
CA ILE A 64 1.80 4.62 3.53
C ILE A 64 2.47 5.51 4.57
N ASP A 65 3.60 6.12 4.20
CA ASP A 65 4.28 6.99 5.16
C ASP A 65 3.41 8.18 5.54
N GLU A 66 2.70 8.73 4.58
CA GLU A 66 1.81 9.83 4.88
C GLU A 66 0.69 9.39 5.82
N VAL A 67 0.13 8.23 5.60
CA VAL A 67 -0.93 7.71 6.46
C VAL A 67 -0.40 7.45 7.87
N ILE A 68 0.79 6.87 7.97
CA ILE A 68 1.40 6.63 9.28
C ILE A 68 1.57 7.95 10.02
N ASP A 69 2.10 8.94 9.34
CA ASP A 69 2.44 10.21 10.00
C ASP A 69 1.21 11.03 10.36
N ASN A 70 0.17 10.96 9.55
CA ASN A 70 -0.95 11.86 9.71
C ASN A 70 -2.20 11.23 10.30
N ARG A 71 -2.30 9.91 10.30
CA ARG A 71 -3.50 9.23 10.74
C ARG A 71 -3.29 8.36 11.97
N GLY A 72 -2.10 8.41 12.56
CA GLY A 72 -1.85 7.65 13.78
C GLY A 72 -1.87 6.15 13.60
N VAL A 73 -1.53 5.67 12.43
CA VAL A 73 -1.52 4.24 12.17
C VAL A 73 -0.33 3.61 12.89
N CYS A 74 -0.61 2.51 13.56
CA CYS A 74 0.41 1.75 14.28
C CYS A 74 0.68 0.41 13.63
N ASP A 75 -0.36 -0.24 13.14
CA ASP A 75 -0.25 -1.58 12.54
C ASP A 75 -0.58 -1.53 11.07
N ILE A 76 0.13 -2.31 10.28
CA ILE A 76 -0.12 -2.39 8.85
C ILE A 76 -0.32 -3.85 8.49
N ILE A 77 -1.37 -4.13 7.73
CA ILE A 77 -1.62 -5.46 7.19
C ILE A 77 -1.49 -5.36 5.68
N PHE A 78 -0.54 -6.10 5.13
CA PHE A 78 -0.39 -6.23 3.68
C PHE A 78 -1.12 -7.48 3.23
N ASP A 79 -2.08 -7.31 2.35
CA ASP A 79 -2.82 -8.42 1.78
C ASP A 79 -2.29 -8.70 0.38
N PHE A 80 -1.60 -9.79 0.24
CA PHE A 80 -0.94 -10.19 -1.00
C PHE A 80 -1.68 -11.32 -1.72
N CYS A 81 -2.95 -11.52 -1.42
CA CYS A 81 -3.69 -12.63 -2.02
C CYS A 81 -3.69 -12.60 -3.54
N LYS A 82 -3.63 -11.42 -4.11
CA LYS A 82 -3.79 -11.29 -5.55
C LYS A 82 -2.49 -11.12 -6.30
N ILE A 83 -1.36 -11.14 -5.63
CA ILE A 83 -0.10 -11.01 -6.34
C ILE A 83 0.60 -12.36 -6.42
N ASN A 84 1.22 -12.59 -7.56
CA ASN A 84 1.91 -13.86 -7.81
C ASN A 84 3.41 -13.73 -7.67
N PHE A 85 3.93 -12.52 -7.74
CA PHE A 85 5.36 -12.29 -7.77
C PHE A 85 5.68 -10.95 -7.11
N MET A 86 6.85 -10.89 -6.50
CA MET A 86 7.34 -9.68 -5.89
C MET A 86 8.84 -9.64 -6.08
N ASP A 87 9.39 -8.48 -6.42
CA ASP A 87 10.83 -8.35 -6.49
C ASP A 87 11.34 -7.68 -5.21
N SER A 88 12.62 -7.33 -5.21
CA SER A 88 13.22 -6.77 -3.99
C SER A 88 12.64 -5.42 -3.62
N SER A 89 11.95 -4.75 -4.53
CA SER A 89 11.28 -3.49 -4.20
C SER A 89 10.20 -3.71 -3.18
N GLY A 90 9.49 -4.83 -3.28
CA GLY A 90 8.46 -5.15 -2.29
C GLY A 90 9.04 -5.38 -0.92
N ILE A 91 10.20 -6.03 -0.86
CA ILE A 91 10.88 -6.25 0.41
C ILE A 91 11.28 -4.91 1.00
N GLY A 92 11.84 -4.03 0.18
CA GLY A 92 12.25 -2.71 0.65
C GLY A 92 11.07 -1.92 1.18
N LEU A 93 9.93 -2.02 0.50
CA LEU A 93 8.72 -1.35 0.95
C LEU A 93 8.34 -1.83 2.35
N ILE A 94 8.31 -3.13 2.55
CA ILE A 94 7.89 -3.70 3.82
C ILE A 94 8.89 -3.37 4.92
N MET A 95 10.17 -3.53 4.64
CA MET A 95 11.20 -3.32 5.66
C MET A 95 11.29 -1.85 6.08
N GLY A 96 11.13 -0.94 5.13
CA GLY A 96 11.16 0.47 5.46
C GLY A 96 9.99 0.86 6.35
N ARG A 97 8.81 0.32 6.05
CA ARG A 97 7.63 0.59 6.89
C ARG A 97 7.79 -0.07 8.25
N TYR A 98 8.37 -1.26 8.29
CA TYR A 98 8.62 -1.92 9.56
C TYR A 98 9.51 -1.06 10.47
N LYS A 99 10.59 -0.54 9.92
CA LYS A 99 11.48 0.31 10.72
C LYS A 99 10.77 1.52 11.25
N LYS A 100 9.82 2.03 10.49
CA LYS A 100 9.12 3.25 10.87
C LYS A 100 8.13 3.02 12.00
N ILE A 101 7.53 1.83 12.09
CA ILE A 101 6.48 1.61 13.08
C ILE A 101 6.84 0.63 14.19
N ARG A 102 8.00 0.01 14.13
CA ARG A 102 8.31 -1.12 15.02
C ARG A 102 8.23 -0.80 16.51
N ASP A 103 8.37 0.46 16.87
CA ASP A 103 8.31 0.85 18.28
C ASP A 103 6.87 0.98 18.78
N LYS A 104 5.90 1.01 17.88
CA LYS A 104 4.52 1.21 18.29
C LYS A 104 3.55 0.25 17.64
N GLY A 105 3.99 -0.58 16.72
CA GLY A 105 3.07 -1.48 16.04
C GLY A 105 3.78 -2.57 15.29
N LYS A 106 3.02 -3.29 14.48
CA LYS A 106 3.50 -4.48 13.78
C LYS A 106 3.04 -4.48 12.35
N ILE A 107 3.77 -5.25 11.54
CA ILE A 107 3.36 -5.50 10.17
C ILE A 107 2.95 -6.95 10.07
N TYR A 108 1.81 -7.17 9.44
CA TYR A 108 1.28 -8.50 9.16
C TYR A 108 1.20 -8.66 7.65
N ILE A 109 1.49 -9.86 7.18
CA ILE A 109 1.39 -10.18 5.77
C ILE A 109 0.45 -11.35 5.64
N VAL A 110 -0.59 -11.20 4.84
CA VAL A 110 -1.57 -12.26 4.63
C VAL A 110 -1.64 -12.60 3.16
N GLY A 111 -1.96 -13.83 2.86
CA GLY A 111 -2.23 -14.24 1.50
C GLY A 111 -1.02 -14.41 0.60
N ALA A 112 0.17 -14.40 1.14
CA ALA A 112 1.38 -14.55 0.32
C ALA A 112 1.48 -15.98 -0.19
N ASN A 113 1.64 -16.14 -1.52
CA ASN A 113 1.84 -17.47 -2.08
C ASN A 113 3.29 -17.92 -1.85
N GLN A 114 3.63 -19.12 -2.31
CA GLN A 114 4.95 -19.68 -2.05
C GLN A 114 6.06 -18.84 -2.63
N SER A 115 5.88 -18.29 -3.82
CA SER A 115 6.91 -17.45 -4.43
C SER A 115 7.19 -16.21 -3.60
N VAL A 116 6.13 -15.54 -3.16
CA VAL A 116 6.26 -14.34 -2.36
C VAL A 116 6.85 -14.68 -1.00
N GLN A 117 6.39 -15.77 -0.39
CA GLN A 117 6.95 -16.19 0.89
C GLN A 117 8.44 -16.46 0.80
N ARG A 118 8.86 -17.09 -0.30
CA ARG A 118 10.27 -17.42 -0.47
C ARG A 118 11.13 -16.16 -0.54
N ILE A 119 10.63 -15.15 -1.24
CA ILE A 119 11.35 -13.88 -1.32
C ILE A 119 11.44 -13.22 0.06
N LEU A 120 10.35 -13.25 0.81
CA LEU A 120 10.33 -12.64 2.14
C LEU A 120 11.26 -13.35 3.10
N LEU A 121 11.39 -14.67 2.97
CA LEU A 121 12.25 -15.43 3.86
C LEU A 121 13.73 -15.20 3.61
N ILE A 122 14.09 -14.84 2.39
CA ILE A 122 15.49 -14.58 2.06
C ILE A 122 15.95 -13.26 2.68
N SER A 123 15.04 -12.39 2.96
CA SER A 123 15.36 -11.08 3.54
C SER A 123 15.50 -11.19 5.05
#